data_b4fd0a4d3d105b5341f0c4192d7502d2
#
_entry.id   b4fd0a4d3d105b5341f0c4192d7502d2
#
_cell.length_a   1.000
_cell.length_b   1.000
_cell.length_c   1.000
_cell.angle_alpha   90.00
_cell.angle_beta   90.00
_cell.angle_gamma   90.00
#
_symmetry.space_group_name_H-M   'P 1'
#
loop_
_entity.id
_entity.type
_entity.pdbx_description
1 polymer ?
#
loop_
_entity_poly.entity_id
_entity_poly.type
_entity_poly.pdbx_seq_one_letter_code
_entity_poly.pdbx_strand_id
1 'polypeptide(L)'
;MKNSLTPLIIIFIVLCTLCLGCGDKNIELEELSSDASLNPVSSHDALVSVMQSMPSHILESGFENIRFDADVVIPDNLTQLNIWNRNLLDIKPGSVVAAFSPHLNLNFETRSTNDGGYFDMFWADNDNKAIIRSWRWSFVFENEQAELHRLLFNRDRGYSQYNADSFLADIDLPFLSREEAQDMAKEFLYALDLRSYIFEPVELYTLSKSQLMEELDEEIVDNPYMETLLKSHGGKETIHEAYFVFVPFQINGVPIMSDTFSYVTADIPVRGSGASFIISESGFEYIEIGGYLPGDVQSPLQDVISLETAMNALDKTYDLVLLSEPVVVTKITLYYVPNATALTPAYGFLINQNGFSMWVYINAFTGEQII
;
A
#
# COMPACT_ATOMS: atom_id res chain seq x y z
N MET A 1 19.36 20.96 21.56
CA MET A 1 20.04 20.54 20.35
C MET A 1 19.19 20.96 19.16
N LYS A 2 19.54 22.01 18.48
CA LYS A 2 18.85 22.52 17.27
C LYS A 2 19.78 22.24 16.12
N ASN A 3 19.34 21.46 15.13
CA ASN A 3 19.86 21.39 13.75
C ASN A 3 19.72 19.98 13.18
N SER A 4 18.62 19.68 12.46
CA SER A 4 18.73 18.70 11.37
C SER A 4 17.50 18.60 10.45
N LEU A 5 16.44 19.37 10.67
CA LEU A 5 15.23 19.30 9.81
C LEU A 5 15.33 20.13 8.51
N THR A 6 16.29 21.02 8.41
CA THR A 6 16.39 21.95 7.28
C THR A 6 16.84 21.32 5.93
N PRO A 7 17.73 20.33 5.88
CA PRO A 7 18.16 19.79 4.58
C PRO A 7 17.10 18.89 3.91
N LEU A 8 16.30 18.17 4.69
CA LEU A 8 15.29 17.24 4.12
C LEU A 8 14.15 17.99 3.42
N ILE A 9 13.71 19.11 4.02
CA ILE A 9 12.67 19.96 3.43
C ILE A 9 13.17 20.61 2.13
N ILE A 10 14.46 20.95 2.04
CA ILE A 10 15.03 21.56 0.83
C ILE A 10 15.08 20.56 -0.32
N ILE A 11 15.40 19.29 -0.08
CA ILE A 11 15.43 18.24 -1.12
C ILE A 11 14.00 18.00 -1.64
N PHE A 12 12.99 17.96 -0.76
CA PHE A 12 11.60 17.78 -1.16
C PHE A 12 11.06 18.97 -1.98
N ILE A 13 11.44 20.21 -1.60
CA ILE A 13 11.03 21.42 -2.33
C ILE A 13 11.71 21.49 -3.70
N VAL A 14 12.96 21.04 -3.84
CA VAL A 14 13.68 21.03 -5.13
C VAL A 14 13.06 20.01 -6.09
N LEU A 15 12.64 18.84 -5.63
CA LEU A 15 11.89 17.88 -6.47
C LEU A 15 10.54 18.45 -6.93
N CYS A 16 9.80 19.12 -6.04
CA CYS A 16 8.50 19.72 -6.42
C CYS A 16 8.64 20.93 -7.34
N THR A 17 9.71 21.72 -7.24
CA THR A 17 9.90 22.89 -8.11
C THR A 17 10.40 22.56 -9.52
N LEU A 18 11.07 21.42 -9.69
CA LEU A 18 11.46 20.95 -11.03
C LEU A 18 10.25 20.45 -11.84
N CYS A 19 9.18 19.97 -11.19
CA CYS A 19 7.95 19.58 -11.86
C CYS A 19 7.04 20.74 -12.26
N LEU A 20 7.21 21.95 -11.69
CA LEU A 20 6.36 23.12 -11.97
C LEU A 20 6.94 24.05 -13.06
N GLY A 21 8.09 23.72 -13.63
CA GLY A 21 8.85 24.56 -14.58
C GLY A 21 8.64 24.29 -16.06
N CYS A 22 7.76 23.37 -16.48
CA CYS A 22 7.48 23.11 -17.89
C CYS A 22 6.47 24.10 -18.48
N GLY A 23 6.91 25.33 -18.68
CA GLY A 23 6.28 26.24 -19.63
C GLY A 23 6.75 25.93 -21.05
N ASP A 24 5.79 25.90 -21.99
CA ASP A 24 5.96 25.64 -23.41
C ASP A 24 7.27 26.11 -24.02
N LYS A 25 8.19 25.19 -24.28
CA LYS A 25 9.19 25.32 -25.31
C LYS A 25 9.16 24.07 -26.15
N ASN A 26 8.74 24.22 -27.41
CA ASN A 26 8.97 23.25 -28.46
C ASN A 26 10.47 22.95 -28.52
N ILE A 27 10.89 21.85 -27.92
CA ILE A 27 12.22 21.27 -28.15
C ILE A 27 11.96 20.25 -29.27
N GLU A 28 12.48 20.55 -30.47
CA GLU A 28 12.63 19.56 -31.52
C GLU A 28 13.47 18.41 -30.95
N LEU A 29 12.82 17.27 -30.73
CA LEU A 29 13.48 16.01 -30.42
C LEU A 29 14.29 15.61 -31.65
N GLU A 30 15.61 15.82 -31.63
CA GLU A 30 16.49 15.07 -32.50
C GLU A 30 16.30 13.61 -32.25
N GLU A 31 15.95 12.85 -33.31
CA GLU A 31 15.85 11.41 -33.32
C GLU A 31 17.18 10.79 -32.84
N LEU A 32 17.23 10.41 -31.58
CA LEU A 32 18.22 9.46 -31.09
C LEU A 32 17.87 8.12 -31.71
N SER A 33 18.63 7.71 -32.71
CA SER A 33 18.55 6.40 -33.34
C SER A 33 18.78 5.32 -32.28
N SER A 34 17.68 4.74 -31.80
CA SER A 34 17.69 3.56 -30.95
C SER A 34 17.91 2.33 -31.81
N ASP A 35 19.14 1.94 -32.01
CA ASP A 35 19.49 0.59 -32.47
C ASP A 35 19.59 -0.39 -31.30
N ALA A 36 18.56 -0.43 -30.47
CA ALA A 36 18.26 -1.61 -29.68
C ALA A 36 17.00 -2.22 -30.31
N SER A 37 17.15 -3.22 -31.14
CA SER A 37 16.06 -3.99 -31.68
C SER A 37 15.36 -4.73 -30.53
N LEU A 38 14.38 -4.05 -29.94
CA LEU A 38 13.40 -4.66 -29.05
C LEU A 38 12.64 -5.69 -29.89
N ASN A 39 13.00 -6.96 -29.78
CA ASN A 39 12.20 -8.04 -30.35
C ASN A 39 10.92 -8.19 -29.49
N PRO A 40 9.76 -7.76 -29.97
CA PRO A 40 8.52 -7.94 -29.21
C PRO A 40 8.22 -9.44 -29.13
N VAL A 41 8.02 -9.91 -27.91
CA VAL A 41 7.59 -11.29 -27.68
C VAL A 41 6.06 -11.33 -27.88
N SER A 42 5.63 -11.80 -29.04
CA SER A 42 4.29 -11.58 -29.58
C SER A 42 3.24 -12.65 -29.25
N SER A 43 3.39 -13.44 -28.18
CA SER A 43 2.35 -14.39 -27.78
C SER A 43 2.19 -14.49 -26.24
N HIS A 44 0.98 -14.81 -25.81
CA HIS A 44 0.63 -15.04 -24.40
C HIS A 44 1.56 -16.07 -23.72
N ASP A 45 1.90 -17.15 -24.41
CA ASP A 45 2.80 -18.19 -23.92
C ASP A 45 4.24 -17.68 -23.73
N ALA A 46 4.64 -16.71 -24.53
CA ALA A 46 5.97 -16.12 -24.45
C ALA A 46 6.09 -15.15 -23.26
N LEU A 47 5.05 -14.42 -22.91
CA LEU A 47 5.02 -13.55 -21.73
C LEU A 47 5.21 -14.35 -20.44
N VAL A 48 4.46 -15.43 -20.30
CA VAL A 48 4.56 -16.34 -19.15
C VAL A 48 5.95 -16.98 -19.11
N SER A 49 6.49 -17.43 -20.23
CA SER A 49 7.82 -18.05 -20.28
C SER A 49 8.97 -17.09 -19.96
N VAL A 50 8.89 -15.83 -20.42
CA VAL A 50 9.89 -14.80 -20.09
C VAL A 50 9.88 -14.47 -18.59
N MET A 51 8.70 -14.35 -18.00
CA MET A 51 8.59 -14.04 -16.58
C MET A 51 8.96 -15.23 -15.68
N GLN A 52 8.61 -16.45 -16.07
CA GLN A 52 9.02 -17.65 -15.33
C GLN A 52 10.52 -17.97 -15.47
N SER A 53 11.20 -17.41 -16.47
CA SER A 53 12.65 -17.55 -16.66
C SER A 53 13.47 -16.52 -15.89
N MET A 54 12.83 -15.57 -15.18
CA MET A 54 13.53 -14.58 -14.37
C MET A 54 14.24 -15.26 -13.20
N PRO A 55 15.48 -14.82 -12.87
CA PRO A 55 16.17 -15.35 -11.71
C PRO A 55 15.40 -14.97 -10.43
N SER A 56 15.43 -15.85 -9.42
CA SER A 56 14.80 -15.56 -8.12
C SER A 56 15.54 -14.48 -7.30
N HIS A 57 16.77 -14.19 -7.69
CA HIS A 57 17.60 -13.16 -7.09
C HIS A 57 18.51 -12.52 -8.13
N ILE A 58 18.67 -11.20 -8.06
CA ILE A 58 19.54 -10.43 -8.92
C ILE A 58 20.60 -9.74 -8.06
N LEU A 59 21.87 -9.97 -8.40
CA LEU A 59 23.01 -9.25 -7.87
C LEU A 59 23.73 -8.56 -9.04
N GLU A 60 23.49 -7.25 -9.19
CA GLU A 60 23.99 -6.46 -10.31
C GLU A 60 24.51 -5.11 -9.83
N SER A 61 25.73 -4.73 -10.26
CA SER A 61 26.37 -3.48 -9.89
C SER A 61 26.87 -2.67 -11.11
N GLY A 62 26.43 -3.04 -12.30
CA GLY A 62 26.80 -2.39 -13.56
C GLY A 62 26.09 -1.07 -13.85
N PHE A 63 25.13 -0.69 -13.02
CA PHE A 63 24.37 0.56 -13.13
C PHE A 63 25.12 1.72 -12.46
N GLU A 64 24.90 2.93 -12.95
CA GLU A 64 25.61 4.12 -12.46
C GLU A 64 25.07 4.59 -11.10
N ASN A 65 23.74 4.62 -10.96
CA ASN A 65 23.04 5.22 -9.82
C ASN A 65 22.47 4.19 -8.87
N ILE A 66 22.29 2.96 -9.30
CA ILE A 66 21.56 1.91 -8.60
C ILE A 66 22.40 0.64 -8.47
N ARG A 67 22.31 0.02 -7.32
CA ARG A 67 22.78 -1.33 -7.07
C ARG A 67 21.57 -2.24 -6.86
N PHE A 68 21.52 -3.35 -7.59
CA PHE A 68 20.52 -4.40 -7.36
C PHE A 68 21.13 -5.50 -6.49
N ASP A 69 20.48 -5.78 -5.38
CA ASP A 69 20.72 -6.91 -4.48
C ASP A 69 19.32 -7.37 -4.05
N ALA A 70 18.57 -7.92 -5.02
CA ALA A 70 17.12 -7.94 -4.98
C ALA A 70 16.54 -9.34 -5.18
N ASP A 71 15.63 -9.72 -4.30
CA ASP A 71 14.75 -10.86 -4.52
C ASP A 71 13.70 -10.52 -5.58
N VAL A 72 13.55 -11.42 -6.57
CA VAL A 72 12.55 -11.28 -7.64
C VAL A 72 11.37 -12.19 -7.34
N VAL A 73 10.22 -11.58 -7.10
CA VAL A 73 8.98 -12.29 -6.78
C VAL A 73 7.98 -12.09 -7.91
N ILE A 74 7.81 -13.13 -8.73
CA ILE A 74 6.82 -13.16 -9.80
C ILE A 74 5.68 -14.09 -9.37
N PRO A 75 4.42 -13.68 -9.50
CA PRO A 75 3.28 -14.53 -9.17
C PRO A 75 3.27 -15.83 -9.99
N ASP A 76 3.15 -16.98 -9.32
CA ASP A 76 3.20 -18.32 -9.95
C ASP A 76 2.05 -18.55 -10.95
N ASN A 77 0.91 -17.89 -10.75
CA ASN A 77 -0.30 -18.07 -11.55
C ASN A 77 -0.53 -16.94 -12.55
N LEU A 78 0.52 -16.28 -12.99
CA LEU A 78 0.41 -15.20 -13.96
C LEU A 78 -0.07 -15.75 -15.31
N THR A 79 -1.30 -15.41 -15.68
CA THR A 79 -1.89 -15.85 -16.96
C THR A 79 -1.94 -14.74 -18.00
N GLN A 80 -2.13 -13.50 -17.55
CA GLN A 80 -2.34 -12.38 -18.45
C GLN A 80 -2.14 -11.03 -17.73
N LEU A 81 -1.48 -10.08 -18.39
CA LEU A 81 -1.41 -8.68 -17.97
C LEU A 81 -2.26 -7.81 -18.90
N ASN A 82 -3.22 -7.09 -18.32
CA ASN A 82 -4.09 -6.17 -19.03
C ASN A 82 -4.08 -4.82 -18.31
N ILE A 83 -4.46 -3.77 -19.03
CA ILE A 83 -4.87 -2.52 -18.39
C ILE A 83 -6.36 -2.65 -18.08
N TRP A 84 -6.74 -2.44 -16.84
CA TRP A 84 -8.12 -2.52 -16.38
C TRP A 84 -8.66 -1.12 -16.08
N ASN A 85 -9.90 -0.86 -16.46
CA ASN A 85 -10.61 0.27 -15.88
C ASN A 85 -10.66 0.09 -14.36
N ARG A 86 -10.39 1.12 -13.60
CA ARG A 86 -10.53 1.06 -12.16
C ARG A 86 -11.98 1.29 -11.76
N ASN A 87 -12.51 0.40 -10.94
CA ASN A 87 -13.76 0.58 -10.25
C ASN A 87 -13.51 0.92 -8.79
N LEU A 88 -14.34 1.78 -8.25
CA LEU A 88 -14.36 2.02 -6.82
C LEU A 88 -14.97 0.82 -6.11
N LEU A 89 -14.49 0.55 -4.91
CA LEU A 89 -15.04 -0.48 -4.04
C LEU A 89 -16.48 -0.07 -3.65
N ASP A 90 -17.48 -0.83 -4.11
CA ASP A 90 -18.89 -0.62 -3.79
C ASP A 90 -19.33 -1.60 -2.71
N ILE A 91 -19.08 -1.26 -1.44
CA ILE A 91 -19.53 -2.06 -0.30
C ILE A 91 -20.94 -1.62 0.10
N LYS A 92 -21.89 -2.53 -0.04
CA LYS A 92 -23.29 -2.26 0.31
C LYS A 92 -23.53 -2.36 1.81
N PRO A 93 -24.28 -1.43 2.41
CA PRO A 93 -24.55 -1.40 3.85
C PRO A 93 -25.08 -2.71 4.42
N GLY A 94 -25.99 -3.36 3.70
CA GLY A 94 -26.58 -4.64 4.14
C GLY A 94 -25.57 -5.78 4.23
N SER A 95 -24.57 -5.81 3.34
CA SER A 95 -23.50 -6.81 3.38
C SER A 95 -22.57 -6.59 4.58
N VAL A 96 -22.32 -5.33 4.93
CA VAL A 96 -21.51 -4.97 6.11
C VAL A 96 -22.18 -5.44 7.41
N VAL A 97 -23.46 -5.14 7.58
CA VAL A 97 -24.22 -5.59 8.76
C VAL A 97 -24.21 -7.12 8.86
N ALA A 98 -24.36 -7.81 7.73
CA ALA A 98 -24.31 -9.28 7.71
C ALA A 98 -22.92 -9.82 8.07
N ALA A 99 -21.85 -9.17 7.62
CA ALA A 99 -20.47 -9.55 7.93
C ALA A 99 -20.12 -9.36 9.42
N PHE A 100 -20.67 -8.34 10.06
CA PHE A 100 -20.48 -8.11 11.50
C PHE A 100 -21.34 -9.01 12.39
N SER A 101 -22.50 -9.47 11.90
CA SER A 101 -23.47 -10.19 12.71
C SER A 101 -22.92 -11.41 13.49
N PRO A 102 -21.95 -12.19 12.98
CA PRO A 102 -21.33 -13.26 13.75
C PRO A 102 -20.41 -12.79 14.88
N HIS A 103 -19.88 -11.59 14.80
CA HIS A 103 -18.75 -11.11 15.63
C HIS A 103 -19.13 -10.01 16.61
N LEU A 104 -20.16 -9.23 16.30
CA LEU A 104 -20.52 -8.05 17.08
C LEU A 104 -22.06 -7.90 17.13
N ASN A 105 -22.61 -7.88 18.34
CA ASN A 105 -24.03 -7.61 18.56
C ASN A 105 -24.30 -6.09 18.58
N LEU A 106 -24.02 -5.42 17.47
CA LEU A 106 -24.06 -3.96 17.34
C LEU A 106 -25.42 -3.51 16.81
N ASN A 107 -26.11 -2.68 17.58
CA ASN A 107 -27.29 -1.94 17.13
C ASN A 107 -26.86 -0.59 16.58
N PHE A 108 -26.48 -0.56 15.31
CA PHE A 108 -26.12 0.69 14.66
C PHE A 108 -27.35 1.48 14.24
N GLU A 109 -27.38 2.76 14.60
CA GLU A 109 -28.31 3.72 14.01
C GLU A 109 -27.67 4.34 12.75
N THR A 110 -28.44 4.32 11.65
CA THR A 110 -27.98 4.97 10.40
C THR A 110 -28.09 6.48 10.56
N ARG A 111 -26.96 7.16 10.42
CA ARG A 111 -26.92 8.63 10.31
C ARG A 111 -26.32 8.96 8.94
N SER A 112 -27.02 9.73 8.12
CA SER A 112 -26.47 10.23 6.86
C SER A 112 -25.98 11.66 7.07
N THR A 113 -24.71 11.93 6.78
CA THR A 113 -24.21 13.29 6.64
C THR A 113 -24.08 13.59 5.16
N ASN A 114 -24.69 14.68 4.72
CA ASN A 114 -24.66 15.13 3.35
C ASN A 114 -23.79 16.40 3.31
N ASP A 115 -22.48 16.23 3.18
CA ASP A 115 -21.54 17.33 3.00
C ASP A 115 -20.94 17.27 1.59
N GLY A 116 -21.40 18.18 0.74
CA GLY A 116 -20.75 18.40 -0.55
C GLY A 116 -20.95 17.32 -1.63
N GLY A 117 -22.02 16.51 -1.58
CA GLY A 117 -22.33 15.51 -2.60
C GLY A 117 -21.61 14.17 -2.43
N TYR A 118 -20.96 13.95 -1.33
CA TYR A 118 -20.43 12.65 -0.89
C TYR A 118 -21.46 12.01 0.04
N PHE A 119 -21.96 10.81 -0.34
CA PHE A 119 -22.80 10.00 0.54
C PHE A 119 -21.90 9.26 1.51
N ASP A 120 -21.62 9.87 2.65
CA ASP A 120 -21.04 9.16 3.76
C ASP A 120 -22.17 8.51 4.55
N MET A 121 -22.23 7.19 4.55
CA MET A 121 -23.09 6.48 5.46
C MET A 121 -22.33 6.33 6.77
N PHE A 122 -22.93 6.87 7.81
CA PHE A 122 -22.38 6.83 9.15
C PHE A 122 -23.31 6.02 10.04
N TRP A 123 -22.78 5.05 10.72
CA TRP A 123 -23.48 4.29 11.77
C TRP A 123 -22.67 4.42 13.05
N ALA A 124 -23.35 4.69 14.13
CA ALA A 124 -22.78 4.65 15.45
C ALA A 124 -23.63 3.76 16.35
N ASP A 125 -23.02 3.10 17.30
CA ASP A 125 -23.76 2.52 18.41
C ASP A 125 -24.31 3.63 19.33
N ASN A 126 -25.22 3.28 20.26
CA ASN A 126 -25.91 4.25 21.10
C ASN A 126 -24.97 5.13 21.94
N ASP A 127 -23.77 4.63 22.25
CA ASP A 127 -22.78 5.32 23.08
C ASP A 127 -21.67 5.98 22.23
N ASN A 128 -21.74 5.87 20.89
CA ASN A 128 -20.71 6.26 19.91
C ASN A 128 -19.34 5.60 20.14
N LYS A 129 -19.31 4.44 20.75
CA LYS A 129 -18.07 3.68 21.03
C LYS A 129 -17.54 2.92 19.81
N ALA A 130 -18.42 2.72 18.82
CA ALA A 130 -18.05 2.13 17.55
C ALA A 130 -18.69 2.92 16.41
N ILE A 131 -17.93 3.13 15.35
CA ILE A 131 -18.33 3.93 14.20
C ILE A 131 -18.05 3.14 12.93
N ILE A 132 -19.02 3.15 12.01
CA ILE A 132 -18.85 2.67 10.64
C ILE A 132 -18.99 3.87 9.72
N ARG A 133 -18.02 4.04 8.82
CA ARG A 133 -18.04 5.04 7.76
C ARG A 133 -17.86 4.36 6.42
N SER A 134 -18.68 4.69 5.46
CA SER A 134 -18.52 4.24 4.09
C SER A 134 -18.41 5.45 3.17
N TRP A 135 -17.27 5.57 2.50
CA TRP A 135 -17.03 6.55 1.44
C TRP A 135 -17.05 5.86 0.09
N ARG A 136 -16.99 6.62 -0.97
CA ARG A 136 -16.99 6.06 -2.35
C ARG A 136 -15.85 5.07 -2.63
N TRP A 137 -14.75 5.12 -1.88
CA TRP A 137 -13.54 4.32 -2.12
C TRP A 137 -13.04 3.55 -0.90
N SER A 138 -13.70 3.68 0.24
CA SER A 138 -13.30 2.97 1.43
C SER A 138 -14.47 2.75 2.38
N PHE A 139 -14.35 1.68 3.13
CA PHE A 139 -15.16 1.34 4.28
C PHE A 139 -14.24 1.35 5.50
N VAL A 140 -14.67 1.99 6.56
CA VAL A 140 -13.94 2.01 7.84
C VAL A 140 -14.89 1.67 8.97
N PHE A 141 -14.50 0.68 9.78
CA PHE A 141 -15.03 0.45 11.11
C PHE A 141 -13.95 0.78 12.12
N GLU A 142 -14.29 1.50 13.16
CA GLU A 142 -13.41 1.77 14.30
C GLU A 142 -14.19 1.81 15.60
N ASN A 143 -13.62 1.26 16.66
CA ASN A 143 -14.08 1.44 18.02
C ASN A 143 -13.17 2.42 18.78
N GLU A 144 -13.53 2.74 20.04
CA GLU A 144 -12.79 3.71 20.85
C GLU A 144 -11.33 3.31 21.14
N GLN A 145 -10.97 2.04 20.99
CA GLN A 145 -9.63 1.51 21.30
C GLN A 145 -8.70 1.51 20.07
N ALA A 146 -9.29 1.52 18.88
CA ALA A 146 -8.55 1.46 17.62
C ALA A 146 -7.54 2.61 17.43
N GLU A 147 -7.86 3.79 17.97
CA GLU A 147 -7.05 5.00 17.76
C GLU A 147 -5.62 4.83 18.31
N LEU A 148 -5.47 4.25 19.50
CA LEU A 148 -4.15 4.04 20.10
C LEU A 148 -3.29 3.08 19.28
N HIS A 149 -3.84 1.94 18.84
CA HIS A 149 -3.11 1.00 18.01
C HIS A 149 -2.68 1.61 16.67
N ARG A 150 -3.57 2.39 16.03
CA ARG A 150 -3.29 3.05 14.75
C ARG A 150 -2.24 4.14 14.83
N LEU A 151 -2.06 4.75 15.99
CA LEU A 151 -1.03 5.76 16.21
C LEU A 151 0.33 5.13 16.53
N LEU A 152 0.32 3.98 17.20
CA LEU A 152 1.55 3.29 17.63
C LEU A 152 2.09 2.31 16.58
N PHE A 153 1.30 1.96 15.57
CA PHE A 153 1.70 1.04 14.51
C PHE A 153 1.50 1.65 13.12
N ASN A 154 2.55 1.67 12.32
CA ASN A 154 2.51 2.13 10.94
C ASN A 154 3.26 1.17 10.01
N ARG A 155 2.54 0.57 9.07
CA ARG A 155 3.10 -0.34 8.06
C ARG A 155 3.51 0.35 6.75
N ASP A 156 3.12 1.60 6.55
CA ASP A 156 3.34 2.28 5.27
C ASP A 156 4.79 2.78 5.17
N ARG A 157 5.60 2.11 4.34
CA ARG A 157 7.04 2.40 4.16
C ARG A 157 7.33 3.80 3.60
N GLY A 158 6.36 4.44 2.98
CA GLY A 158 6.47 5.81 2.48
C GLY A 158 6.44 6.90 3.56
N TYR A 159 6.19 6.55 4.82
CA TYR A 159 6.10 7.48 5.93
C TYR A 159 7.30 7.34 6.88
N SER A 160 7.74 8.47 7.45
CA SER A 160 8.82 8.52 8.43
C SER A 160 8.51 7.78 9.73
N GLN A 161 7.23 7.50 9.99
CA GLN A 161 6.75 6.77 11.16
C GLN A 161 6.66 5.26 10.94
N TYR A 162 7.19 4.74 9.83
CA TYR A 162 7.21 3.29 9.58
C TYR A 162 7.94 2.55 10.71
N ASN A 163 7.25 1.63 11.36
CA ASN A 163 7.79 0.82 12.46
C ASN A 163 7.35 -0.67 12.40
N ALA A 164 6.72 -1.10 11.31
CA ALA A 164 6.16 -2.44 11.21
C ALA A 164 7.19 -3.56 11.40
N ASP A 165 8.47 -3.31 11.08
CA ASP A 165 9.53 -4.31 11.26
C ASP A 165 9.76 -4.64 12.75
N SER A 166 9.41 -3.76 13.69
CA SER A 166 9.46 -4.00 15.13
C SER A 166 8.40 -5.00 15.61
N PHE A 167 7.35 -5.24 14.80
CA PHE A 167 6.18 -6.07 15.16
C PHE A 167 6.12 -7.41 14.40
N LEU A 168 7.21 -7.84 13.78
CA LEU A 168 7.27 -9.09 12.99
C LEU A 168 7.41 -10.36 13.84
N ALA A 169 7.25 -10.27 15.17
CA ALA A 169 7.39 -11.44 16.05
C ALA A 169 6.38 -12.55 15.66
N ASP A 170 6.90 -13.78 15.48
CA ASP A 170 6.09 -14.97 15.18
C ASP A 170 5.57 -15.60 16.49
N ILE A 171 4.71 -14.85 17.18
CA ILE A 171 4.20 -15.20 18.51
C ILE A 171 2.67 -15.17 18.48
N ASP A 172 2.06 -16.26 18.95
CA ASP A 172 0.61 -16.28 19.20
C ASP A 172 0.27 -15.48 20.47
N LEU A 173 -0.80 -14.68 20.39
CA LEU A 173 -1.34 -13.98 21.55
C LEU A 173 -2.24 -14.90 22.37
N PRO A 174 -2.39 -14.66 23.69
CA PRO A 174 -3.13 -15.59 24.57
C PRO A 174 -4.60 -15.83 24.20
N PHE A 175 -5.23 -14.90 23.49
CA PHE A 175 -6.64 -14.93 23.17
C PHE A 175 -6.96 -15.50 21.78
N LEU A 176 -5.97 -15.56 20.88
CA LEU A 176 -6.16 -15.97 19.49
C LEU A 176 -4.81 -16.35 18.88
N SER A 177 -4.75 -17.40 18.05
CA SER A 177 -3.57 -17.70 17.25
C SER A 177 -3.46 -16.78 16.03
N ARG A 178 -2.26 -16.69 15.46
CA ARG A 178 -2.00 -15.90 14.24
C ARG A 178 -2.82 -16.41 13.05
N GLU A 179 -2.95 -17.74 12.92
CA GLU A 179 -3.75 -18.38 11.87
C GLU A 179 -5.24 -18.00 12.00
N GLU A 180 -5.79 -18.09 13.22
CA GLU A 180 -7.17 -17.71 13.49
C GLU A 180 -7.42 -16.22 13.21
N ALA A 181 -6.47 -15.33 13.53
CA ALA A 181 -6.59 -13.90 13.23
C ALA A 181 -6.65 -13.64 11.72
N GLN A 182 -5.79 -14.32 10.93
CA GLN A 182 -5.85 -14.24 9.47
C GLN A 182 -7.16 -14.78 8.92
N ASP A 183 -7.65 -15.90 9.45
CA ASP A 183 -8.89 -16.48 9.00
C ASP A 183 -10.09 -15.60 9.33
N MET A 184 -10.14 -14.98 10.50
CA MET A 184 -11.17 -13.98 10.84
C MET A 184 -11.20 -12.83 9.84
N ALA A 185 -10.06 -12.29 9.47
CA ALA A 185 -9.96 -11.21 8.48
C ALA A 185 -10.45 -11.66 7.10
N LYS A 186 -10.06 -12.86 6.65
CA LYS A 186 -10.48 -13.43 5.38
C LYS A 186 -11.99 -13.76 5.37
N GLU A 187 -12.50 -14.33 6.41
CA GLU A 187 -13.95 -14.65 6.54
C GLU A 187 -14.81 -13.38 6.47
N PHE A 188 -14.35 -12.28 7.08
CA PHE A 188 -15.03 -11.01 6.97
C PHE A 188 -15.08 -10.53 5.49
N LEU A 189 -13.99 -10.63 4.77
CA LEU A 189 -13.94 -10.28 3.34
C LEU A 189 -14.78 -11.23 2.48
N TYR A 190 -14.86 -12.51 2.84
CA TYR A 190 -15.72 -13.47 2.15
C TYR A 190 -17.20 -13.12 2.31
N ALA A 191 -17.61 -12.66 3.49
CA ALA A 191 -18.98 -12.19 3.73
C ALA A 191 -19.33 -10.92 2.91
N LEU A 192 -18.32 -10.16 2.48
CA LEU A 192 -18.48 -9.02 1.59
C LEU A 192 -18.33 -9.35 0.09
N ASP A 193 -18.22 -10.65 -0.27
CA ASP A 193 -18.01 -11.13 -1.64
C ASP A 193 -16.67 -10.69 -2.27
N LEU A 194 -15.64 -10.48 -1.44
CA LEU A 194 -14.31 -10.04 -1.87
C LEU A 194 -13.28 -11.17 -1.99
N ARG A 195 -13.70 -12.44 -1.86
CA ARG A 195 -12.82 -13.61 -1.85
C ARG A 195 -11.87 -13.68 -3.07
N SER A 196 -12.35 -13.36 -4.25
CA SER A 196 -11.58 -13.44 -5.50
C SER A 196 -10.46 -12.41 -5.59
N TYR A 197 -10.51 -11.38 -4.76
CA TYR A 197 -9.52 -10.30 -4.76
C TYR A 197 -8.42 -10.47 -3.71
N ILE A 198 -8.51 -11.47 -2.84
CA ILE A 198 -7.51 -11.69 -1.79
C ILE A 198 -6.22 -12.21 -2.41
N PHE A 199 -5.10 -11.56 -2.09
CA PHE A 199 -3.76 -12.01 -2.44
C PHE A 199 -3.08 -12.66 -1.23
N GLU A 200 -2.45 -13.80 -1.46
CA GLU A 200 -1.66 -14.49 -0.44
C GLU A 200 -0.15 -14.33 -0.72
N PRO A 201 0.70 -14.22 0.29
CA PRO A 201 0.38 -14.32 1.71
C PRO A 201 -0.24 -13.04 2.29
N VAL A 202 -1.09 -13.21 3.29
CA VAL A 202 -1.60 -12.14 4.13
C VAL A 202 -0.49 -11.68 5.07
N GLU A 203 -0.31 -10.36 5.22
CA GLU A 203 0.64 -9.80 6.18
C GLU A 203 0.04 -9.80 7.58
N LEU A 204 0.78 -10.25 8.57
CA LEU A 204 0.34 -10.27 9.96
C LEU A 204 1.46 -9.79 10.89
N TYR A 205 1.10 -8.84 11.75
CA TYR A 205 1.98 -8.26 12.76
C TYR A 205 1.39 -8.49 14.15
N THR A 206 2.25 -8.88 15.10
CA THR A 206 1.84 -9.10 16.48
C THR A 206 2.12 -7.86 17.31
N LEU A 207 1.08 -7.11 17.64
CA LEU A 207 1.15 -5.91 18.45
C LEU A 207 1.18 -6.31 19.94
N SER A 208 2.34 -6.77 20.42
CA SER A 208 2.51 -7.15 21.82
C SER A 208 2.48 -5.91 22.72
N LYS A 209 1.94 -6.05 23.93
CA LYS A 209 1.88 -4.94 24.90
C LYS A 209 3.24 -4.31 25.18
N SER A 210 4.30 -5.13 25.26
CA SER A 210 5.65 -4.64 25.52
C SER A 210 6.18 -3.72 24.41
N GLN A 211 5.98 -4.11 23.15
CA GLN A 211 6.39 -3.32 21.98
C GLN A 211 5.56 -2.05 21.83
N LEU A 212 4.23 -2.15 22.02
CA LEU A 212 3.35 -0.98 22.00
C LEU A 212 3.73 0.04 23.09
N MET A 213 4.18 -0.44 24.25
CA MET A 213 4.65 0.45 25.34
C MET A 213 5.99 1.11 25.02
N GLU A 214 6.88 0.43 24.31
CA GLU A 214 8.16 0.97 23.84
C GLU A 214 7.91 2.07 22.81
N GLU A 215 7.11 1.82 21.79
CA GLU A 215 6.70 2.82 20.78
C GLU A 215 6.01 4.01 21.42
N LEU A 216 5.13 3.77 22.40
CA LEU A 216 4.45 4.86 23.11
C LEU A 216 5.44 5.75 23.88
N ASP A 217 6.43 5.17 24.55
CA ASP A 217 7.41 5.94 25.32
C ASP A 217 8.29 6.78 24.39
N GLU A 218 8.57 6.33 23.16
CA GLU A 218 9.24 7.12 22.14
C GLU A 218 8.33 8.23 21.59
N GLU A 219 7.09 7.90 21.22
CA GLU A 219 6.13 8.87 20.67
C GLU A 219 5.77 9.99 21.66
N ILE A 220 5.65 9.71 22.97
CA ILE A 220 5.35 10.74 23.97
C ILE A 220 6.45 11.81 24.02
N VAL A 221 7.72 11.44 23.77
CA VAL A 221 8.85 12.39 23.78
C VAL A 221 8.73 13.39 22.64
N ASP A 222 8.30 12.92 21.47
CA ASP A 222 8.27 13.73 20.26
C ASP A 222 6.91 14.41 20.01
N ASN A 223 5.84 13.84 20.56
CA ASN A 223 4.46 14.29 20.35
C ASN A 223 3.68 14.48 21.65
N PRO A 224 3.62 15.70 22.21
CA PRO A 224 2.85 16.00 23.44
C PRO A 224 1.35 15.69 23.36
N TYR A 225 0.79 15.59 22.15
CA TYR A 225 -0.61 15.20 21.95
C TYR A 225 -0.88 13.78 22.42
N MET A 226 0.09 12.87 22.26
CA MET A 226 -0.02 11.48 22.69
C MET A 226 -0.30 11.34 24.18
N GLU A 227 0.30 12.17 25.02
CA GLU A 227 0.02 12.15 26.48
C GLU A 227 -1.44 12.55 26.78
N THR A 228 -1.97 13.50 26.04
CA THR A 228 -3.36 13.96 26.19
C THR A 228 -4.33 12.89 25.72
N LEU A 229 -4.06 12.27 24.57
CA LEU A 229 -4.85 11.19 24.01
C LEU A 229 -4.86 9.98 24.95
N LEU A 230 -3.70 9.58 25.43
CA LEU A 230 -3.58 8.46 26.37
C LEU A 230 -4.42 8.69 27.64
N LYS A 231 -4.39 9.92 28.19
CA LYS A 231 -5.23 10.27 29.34
C LYS A 231 -6.73 10.19 29.03
N SER A 232 -7.15 10.59 27.84
CA SER A 232 -8.57 10.50 27.43
C SER A 232 -9.05 9.06 27.27
N HIS A 233 -8.14 8.12 26.96
CA HIS A 233 -8.42 6.70 26.84
C HIS A 233 -8.20 5.89 28.14
N GLY A 234 -7.97 6.53 29.26
CA GLY A 234 -7.81 5.86 30.57
C GLY A 234 -6.37 5.57 30.99
N GLY A 235 -5.38 6.02 30.21
CA GLY A 235 -3.97 5.89 30.54
C GLY A 235 -3.29 4.66 29.93
N LYS A 236 -2.04 4.41 30.30
CA LYS A 236 -1.22 3.29 29.80
C LYS A 236 -1.82 1.91 30.08
N GLU A 237 -2.70 1.82 31.05
CA GLU A 237 -3.36 0.56 31.47
C GLU A 237 -4.29 0.02 30.38
N THR A 238 -4.84 0.89 29.53
CA THR A 238 -5.77 0.51 28.46
C THR A 238 -5.10 -0.04 27.23
N ILE A 239 -3.77 0.12 27.10
CA ILE A 239 -3.02 -0.51 26.01
C ILE A 239 -3.01 -2.02 26.20
N HIS A 240 -3.50 -2.72 25.21
CA HIS A 240 -3.61 -4.18 25.20
C HIS A 240 -3.06 -4.74 23.90
N GLU A 241 -2.88 -6.04 23.89
CA GLU A 241 -2.33 -6.78 22.77
C GLU A 241 -3.35 -6.92 21.64
N ALA A 242 -2.88 -6.85 20.40
CA ALA A 242 -3.70 -7.04 19.22
C ALA A 242 -2.89 -7.66 18.06
N TYR A 243 -3.58 -8.15 17.05
CA TYR A 243 -3.00 -8.42 15.75
C TYR A 243 -3.36 -7.30 14.78
N PHE A 244 -2.38 -6.87 13.99
CA PHE A 244 -2.66 -6.12 12.78
C PHE A 244 -2.56 -7.10 11.60
N VAL A 245 -3.65 -7.23 10.85
CA VAL A 245 -3.72 -8.09 9.67
C VAL A 245 -3.94 -7.21 8.45
N PHE A 246 -3.08 -7.33 7.45
CA PHE A 246 -3.29 -6.69 6.16
C PHE A 246 -3.50 -7.74 5.07
N VAL A 247 -4.61 -7.63 4.38
CA VAL A 247 -4.99 -8.48 3.26
C VAL A 247 -4.84 -7.68 1.96
N PRO A 248 -3.76 -7.89 1.20
CA PRO A 248 -3.59 -7.22 -0.08
C PRO A 248 -4.63 -7.73 -1.09
N PHE A 249 -4.99 -6.87 -2.06
CA PHE A 249 -5.86 -7.25 -3.16
C PHE A 249 -5.07 -7.59 -4.41
N GLN A 250 -5.67 -8.38 -5.29
CA GLN A 250 -5.06 -8.88 -6.51
C GLN A 250 -5.99 -8.83 -7.72
N ILE A 251 -5.38 -8.97 -8.90
CA ILE A 251 -6.04 -9.28 -10.16
C ILE A 251 -5.26 -10.40 -10.83
N ASN A 252 -5.88 -11.57 -11.01
CA ASN A 252 -5.27 -12.72 -11.68
C ASN A 252 -3.88 -13.12 -11.14
N GLY A 253 -3.70 -13.09 -9.81
CA GLY A 253 -2.43 -13.44 -9.16
C GLY A 253 -1.43 -12.30 -9.03
N VAL A 254 -1.69 -11.13 -9.61
CA VAL A 254 -0.83 -9.95 -9.46
C VAL A 254 -1.39 -9.02 -8.39
N PRO A 255 -0.64 -8.68 -7.33
CA PRO A 255 -1.12 -7.77 -6.29
C PRO A 255 -1.41 -6.38 -6.85
N ILE A 256 -2.43 -5.73 -6.30
CA ILE A 256 -2.65 -4.30 -6.50
C ILE A 256 -1.80 -3.57 -5.48
N MET A 257 -1.17 -2.47 -5.88
CA MET A 257 -0.38 -1.62 -4.99
C MET A 257 -1.15 -1.34 -3.69
N SER A 258 -0.52 -1.60 -2.56
CA SER A 258 -1.14 -1.50 -1.24
C SER A 258 -0.72 -0.26 -0.45
N ASP A 259 0.39 0.38 -0.82
CA ASP A 259 0.87 1.57 -0.14
C ASP A 259 0.04 2.80 -0.51
N THR A 260 -0.20 3.64 0.49
CA THR A 260 -0.92 4.90 0.27
C THR A 260 0.09 5.97 -0.08
N PHE A 261 0.12 6.38 -1.35
CA PHE A 261 0.89 7.54 -1.76
C PHE A 261 0.00 8.78 -1.81
N SER A 262 0.32 9.75 -0.97
CA SER A 262 -0.27 11.08 -1.05
C SER A 262 0.41 11.89 -2.15
N TYR A 263 0.24 11.51 -3.42
CA TYR A 263 0.69 12.38 -4.51
C TYR A 263 -0.33 13.49 -4.73
N VAL A 264 0.12 14.70 -4.45
CA VAL A 264 -0.60 15.96 -4.66
C VAL A 264 -0.53 16.39 -6.14
N THR A 265 -0.59 15.48 -7.10
CA THR A 265 -0.53 15.87 -8.51
C THR A 265 -1.86 15.80 -9.25
N ALA A 266 -2.91 15.33 -8.62
CA ALA A 266 -4.27 15.41 -9.16
C ALA A 266 -5.24 15.37 -7.98
N ASP A 267 -6.42 15.95 -8.18
CA ASP A 267 -7.51 16.09 -7.21
C ASP A 267 -8.02 14.77 -6.55
N ILE A 268 -7.33 13.66 -6.75
CA ILE A 268 -7.68 12.35 -6.19
C ILE A 268 -6.41 11.68 -5.64
N PRO A 269 -6.33 11.47 -4.32
CA PRO A 269 -5.22 10.71 -3.74
C PRO A 269 -5.23 9.28 -4.28
N VAL A 270 -4.08 8.80 -4.73
CA VAL A 270 -3.89 7.39 -5.08
C VAL A 270 -3.76 6.63 -3.78
N ARG A 271 -4.78 5.85 -3.42
CA ARG A 271 -4.76 4.98 -2.25
C ARG A 271 -4.44 3.57 -2.68
N GLY A 272 -3.69 2.87 -1.83
CA GLY A 272 -3.46 1.45 -1.97
C GLY A 272 -4.76 0.65 -1.87
N SER A 273 -4.76 -0.55 -2.43
CA SER A 273 -5.92 -1.45 -2.42
C SER A 273 -5.67 -2.63 -1.51
N GLY A 274 -6.58 -2.84 -0.56
CA GLY A 274 -6.49 -3.93 0.40
C GLY A 274 -7.42 -3.72 1.58
N ALA A 275 -7.27 -4.58 2.57
CA ALA A 275 -8.02 -4.51 3.81
C ALA A 275 -7.08 -4.62 5.01
N SER A 276 -7.22 -3.69 5.96
CA SER A 276 -6.51 -3.67 7.23
C SER A 276 -7.45 -3.99 8.36
N PHE A 277 -6.99 -4.81 9.30
CA PHE A 277 -7.74 -5.20 10.48
C PHE A 277 -6.88 -5.03 11.73
N ILE A 278 -7.47 -4.56 12.83
CA ILE A 278 -6.92 -4.70 14.17
C ILE A 278 -7.86 -5.61 14.94
N ILE A 279 -7.32 -6.71 15.47
CA ILE A 279 -8.06 -7.77 16.15
C ILE A 279 -7.47 -7.97 17.54
N SER A 280 -8.27 -7.71 18.57
CA SER A 280 -7.89 -7.92 19.97
C SER A 280 -8.75 -9.02 20.63
N GLU A 281 -8.60 -9.22 21.94
CA GLU A 281 -9.46 -10.11 22.72
C GLU A 281 -10.95 -9.73 22.61
N SER A 282 -11.27 -8.46 22.38
CA SER A 282 -12.65 -7.96 22.19
C SER A 282 -13.21 -8.17 20.78
N GLY A 283 -12.41 -8.71 19.85
CA GLY A 283 -12.74 -8.87 18.43
C GLY A 283 -12.16 -7.76 17.55
N PHE A 284 -12.90 -7.39 16.50
CA PHE A 284 -12.44 -6.30 15.63
C PHE A 284 -12.49 -4.94 16.34
N GLU A 285 -11.37 -4.24 16.33
CA GLU A 285 -11.28 -2.85 16.78
C GLU A 285 -11.25 -1.88 15.60
N TYR A 286 -10.60 -2.29 14.54
CA TYR A 286 -10.46 -1.53 13.32
C TYR A 286 -10.60 -2.42 12.11
N ILE A 287 -11.30 -1.92 11.11
CA ILE A 287 -11.33 -2.49 9.76
C ILE A 287 -11.29 -1.32 8.79
N GLU A 288 -10.35 -1.32 7.88
CA GLU A 288 -10.36 -0.43 6.71
C GLU A 288 -10.27 -1.28 5.46
N ILE A 289 -11.24 -1.14 4.58
CA ILE A 289 -11.22 -1.77 3.26
C ILE A 289 -11.26 -0.65 2.25
N GLY A 290 -10.25 -0.55 1.41
CA GLY A 290 -10.15 0.57 0.51
C GLY A 290 -9.48 0.25 -0.81
N GLY A 291 -9.52 1.25 -1.70
CA GLY A 291 -8.83 1.22 -2.96
C GLY A 291 -9.72 0.92 -4.16
N TYR A 292 -9.13 0.26 -5.13
CA TYR A 292 -9.74 0.05 -6.44
C TYR A 292 -9.82 -1.44 -6.76
N LEU A 293 -10.90 -1.83 -7.42
CA LEU A 293 -11.10 -3.14 -8.00
C LEU A 293 -11.05 -3.06 -9.53
N PRO A 294 -10.74 -4.17 -10.22
CA PRO A 294 -10.78 -4.19 -11.67
C PRO A 294 -12.21 -4.04 -12.18
N GLY A 295 -12.36 -3.21 -13.19
CA GLY A 295 -13.56 -3.11 -14.02
C GLY A 295 -13.39 -3.88 -15.32
N ASP A 296 -13.87 -3.30 -16.42
CA ASP A 296 -13.67 -3.86 -17.75
C ASP A 296 -12.22 -3.71 -18.22
N VAL A 297 -11.76 -4.63 -19.07
CA VAL A 297 -10.47 -4.51 -19.72
C VAL A 297 -10.47 -3.27 -20.61
N GLN A 298 -9.56 -2.33 -20.34
CA GLN A 298 -9.45 -1.09 -21.10
C GLN A 298 -8.71 -1.26 -22.42
N SER A 299 -7.69 -2.10 -22.41
CA SER A 299 -6.86 -2.34 -23.59
C SER A 299 -6.54 -3.84 -23.71
N PRO A 300 -6.59 -4.42 -24.90
CA PRO A 300 -6.10 -5.76 -25.11
C PRO A 300 -4.60 -5.83 -24.83
N LEU A 301 -4.09 -7.06 -24.73
CA LEU A 301 -2.69 -7.40 -24.48
C LEU A 301 -1.73 -6.47 -25.23
N GLN A 302 -0.82 -5.88 -24.47
CA GLN A 302 0.32 -5.13 -24.98
C GLN A 302 1.58 -5.95 -24.71
N ASP A 303 2.63 -5.73 -25.50
CA ASP A 303 3.93 -6.33 -25.25
C ASP A 303 4.53 -5.78 -23.95
N VAL A 304 4.99 -6.69 -23.09
CA VAL A 304 5.64 -6.33 -21.82
C VAL A 304 7.12 -6.12 -22.05
N ILE A 305 7.66 -5.03 -21.53
CA ILE A 305 9.11 -4.79 -21.57
C ILE A 305 9.86 -5.82 -20.72
N SER A 306 11.11 -6.09 -21.06
CA SER A 306 11.95 -6.98 -20.25
C SER A 306 12.26 -6.36 -18.88
N LEU A 307 12.56 -7.20 -17.88
CA LEU A 307 13.02 -6.73 -16.57
C LEU A 307 14.28 -5.88 -16.69
N GLU A 308 15.23 -6.27 -17.56
CA GLU A 308 16.42 -5.49 -17.83
C GLU A 308 16.09 -4.07 -18.36
N THR A 309 15.10 -3.97 -19.26
CA THR A 309 14.60 -2.67 -19.73
C THR A 309 14.01 -1.85 -18.59
N ALA A 310 13.24 -2.47 -17.70
CA ALA A 310 12.67 -1.80 -16.53
C ALA A 310 13.76 -1.36 -15.53
N MET A 311 14.79 -2.17 -15.30
CA MET A 311 15.95 -1.82 -14.46
C MET A 311 16.72 -0.62 -15.04
N ASN A 312 16.98 -0.60 -16.35
CA ASN A 312 17.60 0.53 -17.04
C ASN A 312 16.73 1.82 -16.95
N ALA A 313 15.42 1.66 -17.05
CA ALA A 313 14.49 2.79 -16.89
C ALA A 313 14.54 3.35 -15.47
N LEU A 314 14.58 2.49 -14.46
CA LEU A 314 14.72 2.90 -13.06
C LEU A 314 16.05 3.65 -12.84
N ASP A 315 17.18 3.13 -13.34
CA ASP A 315 18.49 3.78 -13.19
C ASP A 315 18.48 5.21 -13.77
N LYS A 316 17.90 5.39 -14.95
CA LYS A 316 17.76 6.70 -15.61
C LYS A 316 16.91 7.70 -14.79
N THR A 317 16.03 7.27 -13.92
CA THR A 317 15.25 8.19 -13.08
C THR A 317 16.14 8.96 -12.10
N TYR A 318 17.33 8.44 -11.84
CA TYR A 318 18.31 9.04 -10.92
C TYR A 318 19.44 9.82 -11.61
N ASP A 319 19.48 9.88 -12.94
CA ASP A 319 20.54 10.60 -13.68
C ASP A 319 20.71 12.08 -13.30
N LEU A 320 19.62 12.70 -12.84
CA LEU A 320 19.61 14.12 -12.43
C LEU A 320 19.62 14.31 -10.91
N VAL A 321 19.74 13.23 -10.14
CA VAL A 321 19.74 13.26 -8.68
C VAL A 321 21.18 13.15 -8.18
N LEU A 322 21.63 14.12 -7.37
CA LEU A 322 22.92 14.02 -6.69
C LEU A 322 22.82 13.01 -5.55
N LEU A 323 23.32 11.82 -5.79
CA LEU A 323 23.36 10.74 -4.80
C LEU A 323 24.72 10.77 -4.08
N SER A 324 24.70 10.65 -2.74
CA SER A 324 25.93 10.46 -1.96
C SER A 324 26.42 9.00 -2.02
N GLU A 325 25.49 8.07 -2.19
CA GLU A 325 25.71 6.63 -2.34
C GLU A 325 24.67 6.08 -3.33
N PRO A 326 24.98 4.99 -4.05
CA PRO A 326 23.99 4.32 -4.91
C PRO A 326 22.75 3.90 -4.13
N VAL A 327 21.60 4.03 -4.76
CA VAL A 327 20.35 3.48 -4.25
C VAL A 327 20.40 1.95 -4.32
N VAL A 328 19.95 1.27 -3.29
CA VAL A 328 19.92 -0.20 -3.27
C VAL A 328 18.52 -0.69 -3.49
N VAL A 329 18.30 -1.50 -4.53
CA VAL A 329 17.05 -2.25 -4.75
C VAL A 329 17.16 -3.59 -4.03
N THR A 330 16.18 -3.89 -3.17
CA THR A 330 16.18 -5.10 -2.34
C THR A 330 15.08 -6.10 -2.73
N LYS A 331 14.05 -5.65 -3.46
CA LYS A 331 12.97 -6.52 -3.94
C LYS A 331 12.42 -6.00 -5.26
N ILE A 332 12.09 -6.92 -6.15
CA ILE A 332 11.42 -6.64 -7.41
C ILE A 332 10.19 -7.53 -7.52
N THR A 333 9.05 -6.95 -7.86
CA THR A 333 7.82 -7.72 -8.10
C THR A 333 6.91 -7.01 -9.10
N LEU A 334 5.88 -7.70 -9.58
CA LEU A 334 4.84 -7.09 -10.39
C LEU A 334 3.71 -6.57 -9.50
N TYR A 335 3.16 -5.43 -9.90
CA TYR A 335 1.98 -4.82 -9.29
C TYR A 335 1.00 -4.33 -10.34
N TYR A 336 -0.25 -4.20 -9.96
CA TYR A 336 -1.17 -3.27 -10.58
C TYR A 336 -1.13 -1.95 -9.83
N VAL A 337 -0.78 -0.87 -10.53
CA VAL A 337 -0.68 0.47 -9.95
C VAL A 337 -1.87 1.30 -10.40
N PRO A 338 -2.67 1.84 -9.45
CA PRO A 338 -3.77 2.72 -9.79
C PRO A 338 -3.27 4.05 -10.33
N ASN A 339 -3.88 4.52 -11.41
CA ASN A 339 -3.74 5.89 -11.90
C ASN A 339 -5.13 6.58 -11.96
N ALA A 340 -5.25 7.73 -12.61
CA ALA A 340 -6.50 8.47 -12.68
C ALA A 340 -7.70 7.66 -13.20
N THR A 341 -7.52 6.71 -14.10
CA THR A 341 -8.62 5.98 -14.77
C THR A 341 -8.47 4.46 -14.78
N ALA A 342 -7.27 3.96 -14.52
CA ALA A 342 -6.93 2.56 -14.77
C ALA A 342 -6.10 1.94 -13.64
N LEU A 343 -6.03 0.62 -13.66
CA LEU A 343 -5.05 -0.22 -12.98
C LEU A 343 -4.06 -0.70 -14.03
N THR A 344 -2.82 -0.25 -13.93
CA THR A 344 -1.77 -0.48 -14.92
C THR A 344 -0.72 -1.42 -14.37
N PRO A 345 -0.33 -2.50 -15.09
CA PRO A 345 0.76 -3.36 -14.67
C PRO A 345 2.09 -2.60 -14.61
N ALA A 346 2.86 -2.84 -13.56
CA ALA A 346 4.16 -2.21 -13.35
C ALA A 346 5.13 -3.16 -12.66
N TYR A 347 6.42 -2.99 -12.97
CA TYR A 347 7.49 -3.52 -12.12
C TYR A 347 7.63 -2.61 -10.91
N GLY A 348 7.43 -3.16 -9.72
CA GLY A 348 7.69 -2.49 -8.45
C GLY A 348 9.10 -2.83 -7.96
N PHE A 349 9.86 -1.80 -7.65
CA PHE A 349 11.21 -1.88 -7.10
C PHE A 349 11.19 -1.33 -5.67
N LEU A 350 11.47 -2.18 -4.68
CA LEU A 350 11.66 -1.74 -3.31
C LEU A 350 13.08 -1.21 -3.18
N ILE A 351 13.21 0.09 -3.08
CA ILE A 351 14.49 0.75 -2.92
C ILE A 351 14.75 1.07 -1.45
N ASN A 352 16.02 1.00 -1.07
CA ASN A 352 16.51 1.47 0.23
C ASN A 352 17.52 2.59 -0.01
N GLN A 353 17.30 3.74 0.63
CA GLN A 353 18.19 4.87 0.58
C GLN A 353 18.27 5.54 1.97
N ASN A 354 19.46 5.58 2.55
CA ASN A 354 19.69 6.21 3.87
C ASN A 354 18.78 5.68 5.00
N GLY A 355 18.45 4.39 4.99
CA GLY A 355 17.57 3.76 5.97
C GLY A 355 16.08 3.91 5.71
N PHE A 356 15.69 4.61 4.63
CA PHE A 356 14.31 4.68 4.19
C PHE A 356 14.07 3.70 3.05
N SER A 357 13.00 2.94 3.15
CA SER A 357 12.55 2.03 2.09
C SER A 357 11.29 2.57 1.43
N MET A 358 11.26 2.57 0.10
CA MET A 358 10.09 2.99 -0.65
C MET A 358 9.95 2.18 -1.95
N TRP A 359 8.72 2.08 -2.45
CA TRP A 359 8.46 1.49 -3.76
C TRP A 359 8.57 2.53 -4.87
N VAL A 360 9.20 2.14 -5.97
CA VAL A 360 9.18 2.87 -7.25
C VAL A 360 8.59 1.96 -8.30
N TYR A 361 7.70 2.49 -9.12
CA TYR A 361 6.94 1.70 -10.10
C TYR A 361 7.26 2.14 -11.52
N ILE A 362 7.70 1.19 -12.34
CA ILE A 362 7.98 1.36 -13.75
C ILE A 362 6.89 0.63 -14.55
N ASN A 363 6.19 1.35 -15.41
CA ASN A 363 5.14 0.81 -16.27
C ASN A 363 5.66 -0.39 -17.08
N ALA A 364 5.00 -1.53 -16.95
CA ALA A 364 5.45 -2.78 -17.58
C ALA A 364 5.30 -2.79 -19.12
N PHE A 365 4.63 -1.81 -19.70
CA PHE A 365 4.46 -1.69 -21.15
C PHE A 365 5.32 -0.58 -21.76
N THR A 366 5.42 0.58 -21.10
CA THR A 366 6.09 1.78 -21.66
C THR A 366 7.49 1.99 -21.10
N GLY A 367 7.83 1.42 -19.95
CA GLY A 367 9.09 1.72 -19.24
C GLY A 367 9.10 3.08 -18.54
N GLU A 368 8.01 3.81 -18.54
CA GLU A 368 7.92 5.10 -17.84
C GLU A 368 7.67 4.88 -16.34
N GLN A 369 8.24 5.73 -15.52
CA GLN A 369 7.92 5.75 -14.10
C GLN A 369 6.46 6.19 -13.91
N ILE A 370 5.68 5.41 -13.15
CA ILE A 370 4.28 5.75 -12.86
C ILE A 370 4.19 6.68 -11.65
N ILE A 371 5.01 6.42 -10.64
CA ILE A 371 5.05 7.13 -9.35
C ILE A 371 6.50 7.15 -8.87
#